data_3c5d636e5f3737cad08673a46ac56740
#
_entry.id   3c5d636e5f3737cad08673a46ac56740
#
_cell.length_a   1.000
_cell.length_b   1.000
_cell.length_c   1.000
_cell.angle_alpha   90.00
_cell.angle_beta   90.00
_cell.angle_gamma   90.00
#
_symmetry.space_group_name_H-M   'P 1'
#
loop_
_entity.id
_entity.type
_entity.pdbx_description
1 polymer ?
#
loop_
_entity_poly.entity_id
_entity_poly.type
_entity_poly.pdbx_seq_one_letter_code
_entity_poly.pdbx_strand_id
1 'polypeptide(L)'
;RLNSHGRIPYFRLKNNTGKILGNYSLVYEKYLVVQLDNGEKYKWNYDISKITTLPTYLALVEDIEDAEQYIGKNIWLNEFRADSIFINNSKMIFKKFEKVEIIGVRIFQNSVVDNPIWLEINTDGEYSAFIRYNGEFKLQTKQNNYYDENPFKENWDNVIIQKIKKGKIDVGMSHDQVRLSIGNPVLINNTSSRHGVSQQWV
;
A
#
# COMPACT_ATOMS: atom_id res chain seq x y z
N ARG A 1 2.64 21.81 31.26
CA ARG A 1 2.52 20.63 32.14
C ARG A 1 1.93 19.48 31.30
N LEU A 2 2.62 18.36 31.25
CA LEU A 2 2.06 17.12 30.68
C LEU A 2 1.00 16.61 31.66
N ASN A 3 -0.25 16.56 31.24
CA ASN A 3 -1.31 15.97 32.04
C ASN A 3 -1.09 14.46 32.16
N SER A 4 -0.72 13.99 33.33
CA SER A 4 -0.14 12.66 33.54
C SER A 4 -1.15 11.56 33.89
N HIS A 5 -2.43 11.77 33.80
CA HIS A 5 -3.40 10.84 34.38
C HIS A 5 -4.49 10.45 33.36
N GLY A 6 -4.29 9.35 32.71
CA GLY A 6 -5.29 8.65 31.94
C GLY A 6 -4.89 8.35 30.51
N ARG A 7 -5.28 7.18 29.98
CA ARG A 7 -5.20 6.84 28.59
C ARG A 7 -6.24 7.64 27.82
N ILE A 8 -5.80 8.43 26.84
CA ILE A 8 -6.75 9.14 25.97
C ILE A 8 -7.27 8.16 24.93
N PRO A 9 -8.58 8.00 24.82
CA PRO A 9 -9.15 7.15 23.79
C PRO A 9 -8.80 7.64 22.38
N TYR A 10 -8.47 6.73 21.49
CA TYR A 10 -8.10 7.02 20.09
C TYR A 10 -9.11 7.95 19.36
N PHE A 11 -10.41 7.77 19.61
CA PHE A 11 -11.44 8.59 18.95
C PHE A 11 -11.33 10.09 19.24
N ARG A 12 -10.70 10.48 20.35
CA ARG A 12 -10.45 11.89 20.68
C ARG A 12 -9.27 12.48 19.90
N LEU A 13 -8.36 11.61 19.43
CA LEU A 13 -7.19 12.01 18.69
C LEU A 13 -7.36 11.77 17.16
N LYS A 14 -8.42 11.08 16.77
CA LYS A 14 -8.71 10.81 15.37
C LYS A 14 -8.84 12.12 14.57
N ASN A 15 -8.25 12.16 13.39
CA ASN A 15 -8.25 13.31 12.47
C ASN A 15 -7.52 14.55 13.03
N ASN A 16 -6.63 14.40 14.00
CA ASN A 16 -5.74 15.48 14.41
C ASN A 16 -4.38 15.29 13.75
N THR A 17 -3.80 16.40 13.36
CA THR A 17 -2.41 16.49 12.92
C THR A 17 -1.55 16.95 14.08
N GLY A 18 -0.30 16.53 14.10
CA GLY A 18 0.61 16.90 15.16
C GLY A 18 2.07 16.65 14.79
N LYS A 19 2.95 17.22 15.60
CA LYS A 19 4.39 17.12 15.43
C LYS A 19 5.01 16.32 16.56
N ILE A 20 5.91 15.40 16.24
CA ILE A 20 6.76 14.74 17.21
C ILE A 20 7.83 15.73 17.66
N LEU A 21 7.83 16.08 18.94
CA LEU A 21 8.79 17.01 19.54
C LEU A 21 10.08 16.32 19.98
N GLY A 22 10.03 15.05 20.29
CA GLY A 22 11.21 14.29 20.69
C GLY A 22 10.89 12.93 21.30
N ASN A 23 11.94 12.16 21.46
CA ASN A 23 11.94 10.87 22.16
C ASN A 23 12.58 11.06 23.52
N TYR A 24 11.92 10.62 24.57
CA TYR A 24 12.35 10.77 25.95
C TYR A 24 12.45 9.40 26.61
N SER A 25 13.50 9.23 27.41
CA SER A 25 13.73 8.03 28.20
C SER A 25 13.79 8.37 29.66
N LEU A 26 12.94 7.75 30.44
CA LEU A 26 13.05 7.65 31.89
C LEU A 26 13.57 6.27 32.27
N VAL A 27 13.99 6.05 33.50
CA VAL A 27 14.68 4.82 33.96
C VAL A 27 14.01 3.52 33.46
N TYR A 28 12.68 3.50 33.38
CA TYR A 28 11.90 2.31 32.94
C TYR A 28 10.91 2.59 31.82
N GLU A 29 10.85 3.81 31.30
CA GLU A 29 9.85 4.17 30.28
C GLU A 29 10.50 4.93 29.14
N LYS A 30 10.16 4.54 27.92
CA LYS A 30 10.46 5.29 26.70
C LYS A 30 9.16 5.82 26.11
N TYR A 31 9.16 7.07 25.67
CA TYR A 31 7.97 7.69 25.10
C TYR A 31 8.31 8.81 24.13
N LEU A 32 7.42 9.01 23.18
CA LEU A 32 7.40 10.19 22.34
C LEU A 32 6.55 11.30 22.96
N VAL A 33 6.95 12.53 22.76
CA VAL A 33 6.09 13.69 23.00
C VAL A 33 5.57 14.19 21.67
N VAL A 34 4.26 14.20 21.55
CA VAL A 34 3.55 14.68 20.37
C VAL A 34 2.81 15.96 20.75
N GLN A 35 2.96 17.00 19.95
CA GLN A 35 2.17 18.23 20.06
C GLN A 35 1.18 18.28 18.91
N LEU A 36 -0.11 18.37 19.22
CA LEU A 36 -1.16 18.57 18.23
C LEU A 36 -1.18 20.03 17.76
N ASP A 37 -1.80 20.28 16.61
CA ASP A 37 -1.92 21.62 16.01
C ASP A 37 -2.68 22.61 16.90
N ASN A 38 -3.56 22.12 17.77
CA ASN A 38 -4.23 22.91 18.81
C ASN A 38 -3.31 23.30 19.99
N GLY A 39 -2.03 22.90 19.95
CA GLY A 39 -1.04 23.17 20.98
C GLY A 39 -1.00 22.19 22.14
N GLU A 40 -1.95 21.27 22.25
CA GLU A 40 -1.96 20.24 23.29
C GLU A 40 -0.79 19.28 23.12
N LYS A 41 -0.19 18.86 24.25
CA LYS A 41 0.94 17.93 24.24
C LYS A 41 0.56 16.62 24.90
N TYR A 42 0.90 15.52 24.24
CA TYR A 42 0.62 14.17 24.68
C TYR A 42 1.90 13.37 24.82
N LYS A 43 1.95 12.55 25.86
CA LYS A 43 2.96 11.53 26.07
C LYS A 43 2.45 10.25 25.42
N TRP A 44 3.19 9.73 24.47
CA TRP A 44 2.88 8.48 23.83
C TRP A 44 3.90 7.42 24.20
N ASN A 45 3.45 6.40 24.92
CA ASN A 45 4.32 5.32 25.38
C ASN A 45 4.68 4.40 24.20
N TYR A 46 5.80 4.71 23.55
CA TYR A 46 6.22 4.07 22.32
C TYR A 46 7.74 4.03 22.23
N ASP A 47 8.32 2.84 22.20
CA ASP A 47 9.77 2.65 22.10
C ASP A 47 10.23 2.70 20.64
N ILE A 48 10.58 3.89 20.15
CA ILE A 48 11.05 4.11 18.79
C ILE A 48 12.30 3.29 18.44
N SER A 49 13.10 2.88 19.43
CA SER A 49 14.30 2.08 19.18
C SER A 49 14.01 0.65 18.73
N LYS A 50 12.78 0.19 18.89
CA LYS A 50 12.33 -1.16 18.51
C LYS A 50 11.48 -1.18 17.24
N ILE A 51 11.26 -0.02 16.60
CA ILE A 51 10.27 0.12 15.58
C ILE A 51 10.92 0.48 14.27
N THR A 52 10.63 -0.32 13.28
CA THR A 52 11.00 -0.11 11.88
C THR A 52 9.86 0.50 11.04
N THR A 53 8.65 0.55 11.60
CA THR A 53 7.45 1.04 10.89
C THR A 53 6.59 1.91 11.81
N LEU A 54 5.86 2.86 11.24
CA LEU A 54 4.85 3.62 11.97
C LEU A 54 3.71 2.70 12.45
N PRO A 55 3.10 2.99 13.61
CA PRO A 55 1.87 2.30 14.01
C PRO A 55 0.78 2.45 12.95
N THR A 56 -0.03 1.42 12.83
CA THR A 56 -1.10 1.29 11.82
C THR A 56 -2.16 2.39 11.84
N TYR A 57 -2.20 3.17 12.91
CA TYR A 57 -3.14 4.28 13.10
C TYR A 57 -2.52 5.67 12.88
N LEU A 58 -1.28 5.73 12.41
CA LEU A 58 -0.61 6.97 12.04
C LEU A 58 -0.24 6.96 10.57
N ALA A 59 -0.30 8.14 9.96
CA ALA A 59 0.25 8.42 8.66
C ALA A 59 1.13 9.66 8.74
N LEU A 60 2.18 9.72 7.94
CA LEU A 60 2.91 10.96 7.73
C LEU A 60 2.07 11.91 6.87
N VAL A 61 2.19 13.20 7.13
CA VAL A 61 1.49 14.21 6.33
C VAL A 61 1.98 14.17 4.89
N GLU A 62 3.28 14.01 4.70
CA GLU A 62 3.92 13.90 3.40
C GLU A 62 3.37 12.71 2.59
N ASP A 63 3.17 11.55 3.22
CA ASP A 63 2.57 10.38 2.56
C ASP A 63 1.11 10.64 2.14
N ILE A 64 0.38 11.47 2.89
CA ILE A 64 -0.99 11.85 2.54
C ILE A 64 -0.96 12.80 1.34
N GLU A 65 -0.11 13.82 1.36
CA GLU A 65 0.07 14.77 0.26
C GLU A 65 0.48 14.06 -1.04
N ASP A 66 1.37 13.07 -0.95
CA ASP A 66 1.75 12.23 -2.09
C ASP A 66 0.59 11.37 -2.60
N ALA A 67 -0.22 10.81 -1.70
CA ALA A 67 -1.41 10.06 -2.08
C ALA A 67 -2.46 10.96 -2.75
N GLU A 68 -2.62 12.19 -2.30
CA GLU A 68 -3.56 13.16 -2.89
C GLU A 68 -3.21 13.52 -4.34
N GLN A 69 -1.96 13.37 -4.75
CA GLN A 69 -1.55 13.56 -6.14
C GLN A 69 -2.15 12.53 -7.10
N TYR A 70 -2.72 11.44 -6.58
CA TYR A 70 -3.43 10.44 -7.40
C TYR A 70 -4.86 10.85 -7.75
N ILE A 71 -5.44 11.84 -7.08
CA ILE A 71 -6.81 12.31 -7.36
C ILE A 71 -6.90 12.78 -8.81
N GLY A 72 -7.88 12.27 -9.54
CA GLY A 72 -8.08 12.49 -10.98
C GLY A 72 -7.20 11.66 -11.89
N LYS A 73 -6.26 10.86 -11.35
CA LYS A 73 -5.44 9.94 -12.15
C LYS A 73 -6.09 8.56 -12.26
N ASN A 74 -5.70 7.86 -13.31
CA ASN A 74 -6.05 6.47 -13.51
C ASN A 74 -4.93 5.56 -13.01
N ILE A 75 -5.32 4.46 -12.37
CA ILE A 75 -4.44 3.36 -11.98
C ILE A 75 -4.98 2.04 -12.53
N TRP A 76 -4.16 1.00 -12.54
CA TRP A 76 -4.55 -0.36 -12.95
C TRP A 76 -4.46 -1.30 -11.75
N LEU A 77 -5.56 -1.93 -11.39
CA LEU A 77 -5.64 -2.83 -10.23
C LEU A 77 -4.75 -4.05 -10.42
N ASN A 78 -3.93 -4.37 -9.44
CA ASN A 78 -3.11 -5.58 -9.46
C ASN A 78 -3.72 -6.68 -8.59
N GLU A 79 -4.05 -6.36 -7.36
CA GLU A 79 -4.72 -7.26 -6.41
C GLU A 79 -5.94 -6.56 -5.82
N PHE A 80 -7.05 -7.29 -5.66
CA PHE A 80 -8.32 -6.71 -5.22
C PHE A 80 -9.16 -7.63 -4.32
N ARG A 81 -8.63 -8.79 -3.95
CA ARG A 81 -9.38 -9.78 -3.14
C ARG A 81 -8.95 -9.84 -1.69
N ALA A 82 -7.77 -9.33 -1.37
CA ALA A 82 -7.28 -9.37 -0.01
C ALA A 82 -7.77 -8.14 0.77
N ASP A 83 -8.49 -8.36 1.86
CA ASP A 83 -9.01 -7.30 2.76
C ASP A 83 -7.92 -6.35 3.26
N SER A 84 -6.67 -6.81 3.21
CA SER A 84 -5.53 -6.00 3.61
C SER A 84 -5.12 -4.93 2.61
N ILE A 85 -5.49 -5.07 1.33
CA ILE A 85 -5.08 -4.16 0.25
C ILE A 85 -6.25 -3.55 -0.51
N PHE A 86 -7.45 -4.09 -0.34
CA PHE A 86 -8.64 -3.64 -1.05
C PHE A 86 -9.89 -3.74 -0.16
N ILE A 87 -10.72 -2.69 -0.18
CA ILE A 87 -12.00 -2.65 0.53
C ILE A 87 -13.07 -2.26 -0.48
N ASN A 88 -14.08 -3.09 -0.62
CA ASN A 88 -15.22 -2.77 -1.46
C ASN A 88 -16.53 -3.37 -0.91
N ASN A 89 -17.63 -2.97 -1.50
CA ASN A 89 -18.92 -3.61 -1.29
C ASN A 89 -18.94 -4.95 -2.04
N SER A 90 -19.50 -6.00 -1.43
CA SER A 90 -19.61 -7.35 -1.99
C SER A 90 -20.36 -7.43 -3.34
N LYS A 91 -21.10 -6.38 -3.70
CA LYS A 91 -21.81 -6.28 -4.99
C LYS A 91 -20.91 -5.80 -6.14
N MET A 92 -19.73 -5.27 -5.83
CA MET A 92 -18.78 -4.75 -6.83
C MET A 92 -17.80 -5.85 -7.20
N ILE A 93 -17.58 -6.04 -8.48
CA ILE A 93 -16.65 -7.03 -9.03
C ILE A 93 -15.63 -6.30 -9.90
N PHE A 94 -14.45 -6.10 -9.36
CA PHE A 94 -13.30 -5.61 -10.12
C PHE A 94 -12.49 -6.77 -10.71
N LYS A 95 -11.77 -6.47 -11.80
CA LYS A 95 -10.87 -7.43 -12.45
C LYS A 95 -9.43 -6.98 -12.28
N LYS A 96 -8.52 -7.95 -12.20
CA LYS A 96 -7.09 -7.65 -12.28
C LYS A 96 -6.80 -6.88 -13.57
N PHE A 97 -5.96 -5.84 -13.47
CA PHE A 97 -5.65 -4.88 -14.54
C PHE A 97 -6.84 -4.04 -15.03
N GLU A 98 -7.92 -3.98 -14.26
CA GLU A 98 -8.97 -3.01 -14.52
C GLU A 98 -8.44 -1.61 -14.29
N LYS A 99 -8.70 -0.72 -15.24
CA LYS A 99 -8.37 0.69 -15.15
C LYS A 99 -9.45 1.40 -14.34
N VAL A 100 -9.05 2.10 -13.29
CA VAL A 100 -9.96 2.84 -12.42
C VAL A 100 -9.43 4.25 -12.18
N GLU A 101 -10.31 5.20 -11.99
CA GLU A 101 -9.99 6.58 -11.63
C GLU A 101 -9.98 6.72 -10.11
N ILE A 102 -9.04 7.48 -9.58
CA ILE A 102 -8.99 7.84 -8.17
C ILE A 102 -9.73 9.15 -7.96
N ILE A 103 -10.71 9.15 -7.06
CA ILE A 103 -11.57 10.31 -6.76
C ILE A 103 -11.31 10.93 -5.40
N GLY A 104 -10.52 10.29 -4.56
CA GLY A 104 -10.22 10.80 -3.23
C GLY A 104 -9.18 9.97 -2.48
N VAL A 105 -8.78 10.51 -1.34
CA VAL A 105 -7.92 9.85 -0.36
C VAL A 105 -8.66 9.75 0.97
N ARG A 106 -8.56 8.62 1.62
CA ARG A 106 -9.15 8.37 2.94
C ARG A 106 -8.10 7.82 3.89
N ILE A 107 -8.18 8.25 5.14
CA ILE A 107 -7.32 7.76 6.20
C ILE A 107 -8.20 6.98 7.17
N PHE A 108 -8.07 5.68 7.17
CA PHE A 108 -8.72 4.82 8.15
C PHE A 108 -7.94 3.54 8.37
N GLN A 109 -8.02 3.06 9.59
CA GLN A 109 -7.35 1.83 9.99
C GLN A 109 -8.07 0.62 9.42
N ASN A 110 -7.30 -0.27 8.81
CA ASN A 110 -7.70 -1.65 8.58
C ASN A 110 -6.96 -2.54 9.58
N SER A 111 -7.66 -3.47 10.20
CA SER A 111 -7.16 -4.31 11.31
C SER A 111 -5.95 -5.18 10.96
N VAL A 112 -5.61 -5.31 9.71
CA VAL A 112 -4.60 -6.29 9.24
C VAL A 112 -3.30 -5.64 8.80
N VAL A 113 -3.20 -4.29 8.66
CA VAL A 113 -2.07 -3.74 7.90
C VAL A 113 -1.62 -2.34 8.31
N ASP A 114 -0.37 -2.07 7.99
CA ASP A 114 0.50 -1.02 8.48
C ASP A 114 0.35 0.37 7.83
N ASN A 115 -0.44 0.53 6.78
CA ASN A 115 -0.65 1.83 6.14
C ASN A 115 -2.12 2.23 6.17
N PRO A 116 -2.49 3.32 6.88
CA PRO A 116 -3.88 3.76 6.99
C PRO A 116 -4.36 4.61 5.80
N ILE A 117 -3.53 4.84 4.77
CA ILE A 117 -3.87 5.68 3.62
C ILE A 117 -4.49 4.83 2.51
N TRP A 118 -5.65 5.26 2.03
CA TRP A 118 -6.44 4.56 1.02
C TRP A 118 -6.84 5.50 -0.10
N LEU A 119 -6.72 5.04 -1.33
CA LEU A 119 -7.20 5.72 -2.53
C LEU A 119 -8.64 5.29 -2.79
N GLU A 120 -9.54 6.25 -2.87
CA GLU A 120 -10.95 6.02 -3.18
C GLU A 120 -11.11 5.90 -4.70
N ILE A 121 -11.75 4.80 -5.14
CA ILE A 121 -11.94 4.45 -6.54
C ILE A 121 -13.31 4.94 -7.00
N ASN A 122 -13.36 5.55 -8.18
CA ASN A 122 -14.61 5.88 -8.86
C ASN A 122 -15.36 4.59 -9.24
N THR A 123 -16.61 4.48 -8.83
CA THR A 123 -17.40 3.25 -8.93
C THR A 123 -18.70 3.43 -9.70
N ASP A 124 -18.94 4.59 -10.30
CA ASP A 124 -20.19 4.93 -11.03
C ASP A 124 -21.48 4.71 -10.23
N GLY A 125 -21.41 4.63 -8.88
CA GLY A 125 -22.55 4.23 -8.10
C GLY A 125 -22.58 4.63 -6.62
N GLU A 126 -23.53 4.06 -5.90
CA GLU A 126 -23.78 4.32 -4.47
C GLU A 126 -22.72 3.78 -3.51
N TYR A 127 -21.73 3.04 -4.03
CA TYR A 127 -20.77 2.30 -3.22
C TYR A 127 -19.37 2.86 -3.39
N SER A 128 -18.65 2.99 -2.29
CA SER A 128 -17.24 3.33 -2.30
C SER A 128 -16.37 2.07 -2.31
N ALA A 129 -15.31 2.10 -3.10
CA ALA A 129 -14.25 1.12 -3.08
C ALA A 129 -12.91 1.82 -2.84
N PHE A 130 -12.01 1.14 -2.15
CA PHE A 130 -10.74 1.70 -1.76
C PHE A 130 -9.63 0.70 -2.02
N ILE A 131 -8.52 1.19 -2.54
CA ILE A 131 -7.28 0.42 -2.63
C ILE A 131 -6.22 1.08 -1.76
N ARG A 132 -5.42 0.26 -1.08
CA ARG A 132 -4.36 0.79 -0.24
C ARG A 132 -3.32 1.51 -1.06
N TYR A 133 -2.95 2.70 -0.61
CA TYR A 133 -1.84 3.46 -1.18
C TYR A 133 -0.53 2.67 -1.05
N ASN A 134 0.23 2.55 -2.14
CA ASN A 134 1.49 1.81 -2.16
C ASN A 134 2.57 2.47 -1.29
N GLY A 135 2.55 3.81 -1.13
CA GLY A 135 3.60 4.59 -0.47
C GLY A 135 4.90 4.64 -1.28
N GLU A 136 5.87 5.40 -0.80
CA GLU A 136 7.21 5.40 -1.37
C GLU A 136 7.95 4.07 -1.19
N PHE A 137 7.62 3.32 -0.14
CA PHE A 137 8.16 2.00 0.10
C PHE A 137 7.52 0.98 -0.85
N LYS A 138 7.89 1.06 -2.13
CA LYS A 138 7.78 -0.05 -3.06
C LYS A 138 8.65 -1.17 -2.50
N LEU A 139 8.09 -1.98 -1.64
CA LEU A 139 8.79 -3.15 -1.13
C LEU A 139 9.22 -3.97 -2.34
N GLN A 140 10.52 -4.03 -2.60
CA GLN A 140 11.12 -4.69 -3.77
C GLN A 140 10.71 -6.17 -3.90
N THR A 141 10.12 -6.74 -2.87
CA THR A 141 9.76 -8.15 -2.76
C THR A 141 8.25 -8.42 -2.80
N LYS A 142 7.38 -7.39 -2.66
CA LYS A 142 5.92 -7.57 -2.75
C LYS A 142 5.38 -6.95 -4.02
N GLN A 143 4.37 -7.55 -4.59
CA GLN A 143 3.64 -6.97 -5.71
C GLN A 143 2.99 -5.67 -5.25
N ASN A 144 3.04 -4.64 -6.08
CA ASN A 144 2.30 -3.41 -5.84
C ASN A 144 0.79 -3.71 -5.83
N ASN A 145 0.03 -2.97 -5.04
CA ASN A 145 -1.43 -3.11 -5.00
C ASN A 145 -2.06 -2.69 -6.34
N TYR A 146 -1.41 -1.78 -7.05
CA TYR A 146 -1.81 -1.27 -8.36
C TYR A 146 -0.56 -0.84 -9.16
N TYR A 147 -0.77 -0.56 -10.45
CA TYR A 147 0.20 0.03 -11.35
C TYR A 147 -0.20 1.48 -11.63
N ASP A 148 0.76 2.39 -11.58
CA ASP A 148 0.58 3.83 -11.85
C ASP A 148 0.38 4.09 -13.35
N GLU A 149 0.91 3.19 -14.19
CA GLU A 149 0.84 3.24 -15.64
C GLU A 149 0.26 1.94 -16.19
N ASN A 150 -0.15 1.97 -17.45
CA ASN A 150 -0.61 0.75 -18.13
C ASN A 150 0.47 -0.33 -18.08
N PRO A 151 0.24 -1.46 -17.39
CA PRO A 151 1.25 -2.52 -17.29
C PRO A 151 1.51 -3.27 -18.60
N PHE A 152 0.64 -3.09 -19.60
CA PHE A 152 0.78 -3.71 -20.92
C PHE A 152 1.52 -2.78 -21.89
N LYS A 153 2.65 -3.22 -22.43
CA LYS A 153 3.39 -2.46 -23.43
C LYS A 153 2.63 -2.43 -24.76
N GLU A 154 2.67 -1.30 -25.45
CA GLU A 154 1.93 -1.10 -26.71
C GLU A 154 2.29 -2.12 -27.81
N ASN A 155 3.53 -2.61 -27.80
CA ASN A 155 4.02 -3.60 -28.78
C ASN A 155 3.66 -5.06 -28.42
N TRP A 156 2.89 -5.30 -27.37
CA TRP A 156 2.49 -6.67 -27.02
C TRP A 156 1.25 -7.10 -27.77
N ASP A 157 1.31 -8.34 -28.27
CA ASP A 157 0.18 -8.96 -28.95
C ASP A 157 -1.04 -9.08 -28.00
N ASN A 158 -2.21 -8.74 -28.52
CA ASN A 158 -3.47 -8.85 -27.77
C ASN A 158 -3.73 -10.27 -27.26
N VAL A 159 -3.31 -11.31 -27.98
CA VAL A 159 -3.45 -12.71 -27.55
C VAL A 159 -2.64 -12.94 -26.28
N ILE A 160 -1.44 -12.40 -26.20
CA ILE A 160 -0.57 -12.49 -25.03
C ILE A 160 -1.21 -11.71 -23.85
N ILE A 161 -1.69 -10.48 -24.11
CA ILE A 161 -2.37 -9.67 -23.09
C ILE A 161 -3.58 -10.41 -22.49
N GLN A 162 -4.39 -11.06 -23.33
CA GLN A 162 -5.54 -11.85 -22.85
C GLN A 162 -5.11 -13.07 -22.03
N LYS A 163 -3.99 -13.71 -22.34
CA LYS A 163 -3.43 -14.79 -21.53
C LYS A 163 -2.97 -14.26 -20.17
N ILE A 164 -2.25 -13.14 -20.14
CA ILE A 164 -1.81 -12.49 -18.89
C ILE A 164 -3.01 -12.16 -18.00
N LYS A 165 -4.06 -11.54 -18.56
CA LYS A 165 -5.30 -11.22 -17.83
C LYS A 165 -5.99 -12.44 -17.21
N LYS A 166 -5.79 -13.62 -17.81
CA LYS A 166 -6.33 -14.91 -17.33
C LYS A 166 -5.37 -15.66 -16.40
N GLY A 167 -4.21 -15.08 -16.06
CA GLY A 167 -3.19 -15.75 -15.26
C GLY A 167 -2.56 -16.96 -15.96
N LYS A 168 -2.48 -16.97 -17.30
CA LYS A 168 -1.93 -18.07 -18.09
C LYS A 168 -0.58 -17.67 -18.67
N ILE A 169 0.34 -18.63 -18.68
CA ILE A 169 1.65 -18.50 -19.32
C ILE A 169 1.70 -19.36 -20.59
N ASP A 170 2.59 -18.98 -21.50
CA ASP A 170 2.82 -19.69 -22.75
C ASP A 170 4.30 -19.64 -23.15
N VAL A 171 4.72 -20.58 -23.97
CA VAL A 171 6.09 -20.60 -24.52
C VAL A 171 6.29 -19.36 -25.38
N GLY A 172 7.44 -18.71 -25.20
CA GLY A 172 7.78 -17.47 -25.92
C GLY A 172 7.39 -16.17 -25.19
N MET A 173 6.69 -16.24 -24.04
CA MET A 173 6.47 -15.08 -23.21
C MET A 173 7.78 -14.57 -22.60
N SER A 174 7.95 -13.25 -22.55
CA SER A 174 9.06 -12.60 -21.84
C SER A 174 8.90 -12.72 -20.31
N HIS A 175 9.98 -12.48 -19.57
CA HIS A 175 9.95 -12.46 -18.10
C HIS A 175 8.90 -11.47 -17.57
N ASP A 176 8.79 -10.27 -18.14
CA ASP A 176 7.80 -9.27 -17.74
C ASP A 176 6.37 -9.79 -17.94
N GLN A 177 6.10 -10.46 -19.07
CA GLN A 177 4.80 -11.04 -19.36
C GLN A 177 4.43 -12.16 -18.39
N VAL A 178 5.39 -13.01 -18.06
CA VAL A 178 5.20 -14.08 -17.08
C VAL A 178 4.93 -13.48 -15.68
N ARG A 179 5.72 -12.48 -15.27
CA ARG A 179 5.53 -11.78 -13.98
C ARG A 179 4.15 -11.14 -13.87
N LEU A 180 3.69 -10.47 -14.90
CA LEU A 180 2.34 -9.89 -14.91
C LEU A 180 1.26 -10.96 -14.84
N SER A 181 1.48 -12.11 -15.48
CA SER A 181 0.50 -13.20 -15.50
C SER A 181 0.34 -13.86 -14.14
N ILE A 182 1.42 -14.38 -13.57
CA ILE A 182 1.40 -15.27 -12.40
C ILE A 182 2.14 -14.72 -11.17
N GLY A 183 2.72 -13.53 -11.28
CA GLY A 183 3.48 -12.90 -10.19
C GLY A 183 4.98 -13.16 -10.27
N ASN A 184 5.69 -12.66 -9.26
CA ASN A 184 7.13 -12.87 -9.14
C ASN A 184 7.43 -14.29 -8.62
N PRO A 185 8.49 -14.94 -9.13
CA PRO A 185 8.91 -16.22 -8.58
C PRO A 185 9.37 -16.08 -7.13
N VAL A 186 9.15 -17.09 -6.34
CA VAL A 186 9.64 -17.16 -4.95
C VAL A 186 11.15 -17.38 -4.95
N LEU A 187 11.64 -18.18 -5.91
CA LEU A 187 13.05 -18.50 -6.06
C LEU A 187 13.41 -18.54 -7.55
N ILE A 188 14.60 -18.05 -7.89
CA ILE A 188 15.17 -18.14 -9.25
C ILE A 188 16.44 -18.99 -9.19
N ASN A 189 16.41 -20.15 -9.81
CA ASN A 189 17.57 -20.99 -9.98
C ASN A 189 18.25 -20.65 -11.30
N ASN A 190 19.52 -20.23 -11.25
CA ASN A 190 20.33 -19.94 -12.42
C ASN A 190 21.22 -21.15 -12.74
N THR A 191 21.14 -21.64 -13.98
CA THR A 191 22.04 -22.69 -14.47
C THR A 191 22.89 -22.12 -15.60
N SER A 192 24.21 -22.17 -15.43
CA SER A 192 25.17 -21.75 -16.44
C SER A 192 25.70 -22.97 -17.19
N SER A 193 25.68 -22.92 -18.53
CA SER A 193 26.24 -23.96 -19.39
C SER A 193 27.03 -23.34 -20.55
N ARG A 194 27.72 -24.15 -21.33
CA ARG A 194 28.39 -23.69 -22.55
C ARG A 194 27.44 -23.11 -23.61
N HIS A 195 26.14 -23.30 -23.44
CA HIS A 195 25.09 -22.78 -24.35
C HIS A 195 24.40 -21.52 -23.81
N GLY A 196 24.84 -20.98 -22.66
CA GLY A 196 24.30 -19.78 -22.04
C GLY A 196 23.81 -20.00 -20.61
N VAL A 197 23.13 -18.99 -20.09
CA VAL A 197 22.50 -19.01 -18.77
C VAL A 197 20.99 -19.25 -18.94
N SER A 198 20.48 -20.25 -18.24
CA SER A 198 19.04 -20.49 -18.14
C SER A 198 18.54 -20.19 -16.74
N GLN A 199 17.30 -19.75 -16.62
CA GLN A 199 16.63 -19.46 -15.36
C GLN A 199 15.43 -20.40 -15.19
N GLN A 200 15.36 -21.04 -14.03
CA GLN A 200 14.18 -21.76 -13.60
C GLN A 200 13.50 -20.96 -12.49
N TRP A 201 12.25 -20.66 -12.69
CA TRP A 201 11.40 -19.97 -11.73
C TRP A 201 10.61 -20.98 -10.90
N VAL A 202 10.65 -20.82 -9.59
CA VAL A 202 9.96 -21.67 -8.62
C VAL A 202 9.04 -20.83 -7.74
#